data_02ab4e5dc917fcdc125329f231e4a2d0
#
_entry.id   02ab4e5dc917fcdc125329f231e4a2d0
#
_cell.length_a   1.000
_cell.length_b   1.000
_cell.length_c   1.000
_cell.angle_alpha   90.00
_cell.angle_beta   90.00
_cell.angle_gamma   90.00
#
_symmetry.space_group_name_H-M   'P 1'
#
loop_
_entity.id
_entity.type
_entity.pdbx_description
1 polymer ?
#
loop_
_entity_poly.entity_id
_entity_poly.type
_entity_poly.pdbx_seq_one_letter_code
_entity_poly.pdbx_strand_id
1 'polypeptide(L)'
;LCRDRFGEKPLFFLKESNELYFGSEIKFIRCLLDKKLNIDLKKLENFLKFGYKYIHKNNKSYYKNIYSVPSGSFLKITNNNIEEFKYWKIKSEIIDIDEKTYFQDLREKLFASIKLRLRSDFPIAFHLSGGIDSNSLAFIAKKYFNYNLKTFSIIGTDPKYDESKMINFASKQLGADHTNLSIDVKKINFLNILKKQIKYHDSPVTTINSLLNYTLYKKIKKDGFKVSITGIGSDEIFSGYYDHHLLYLNEIKDMKNLYEQSCANWGRIVNPVVRNPFLKKMKLYINNPMFRKHIYQFDNFKKDLFLNDKSPNFIE
;
A
#
# COMPACT_ATOMS: atom_id res chain seq x y z
N LEU A 1 -7.72 -24.19 3.05
CA LEU A 1 -7.16 -22.89 3.47
C LEU A 1 -7.93 -21.76 2.78
N CYS A 2 -8.36 -20.75 3.53
CA CYS A 2 -9.15 -19.64 2.98
C CYS A 2 -8.52 -18.32 3.42
N ARG A 3 -8.43 -17.33 2.50
CA ARG A 3 -7.91 -16.02 2.78
C ARG A 3 -8.95 -14.95 2.46
N ASP A 4 -9.01 -13.90 3.28
CA ASP A 4 -9.97 -12.81 3.12
C ASP A 4 -9.88 -12.11 1.76
N ARG A 5 -10.91 -11.32 1.43
CA ARG A 5 -11.11 -10.68 0.12
C ARG A 5 -9.90 -9.88 -0.35
N PHE A 6 -9.30 -9.08 0.53
CA PHE A 6 -8.18 -8.20 0.21
C PHE A 6 -6.81 -8.75 0.65
N GLY A 7 -6.79 -9.93 1.31
CA GLY A 7 -5.56 -10.50 1.85
C GLY A 7 -4.98 -9.69 3.01
N GLU A 8 -5.84 -9.02 3.79
CA GLU A 8 -5.44 -8.26 4.97
C GLU A 8 -4.74 -9.14 5.99
N LYS A 9 -5.18 -10.39 6.11
CA LYS A 9 -4.52 -11.39 6.95
C LYS A 9 -3.60 -12.26 6.10
N PRO A 10 -2.30 -12.32 6.41
CA PRO A 10 -1.38 -13.20 5.69
C PRO A 10 -1.70 -14.66 5.98
N LEU A 11 -1.55 -15.51 4.98
CA LEU A 11 -1.66 -16.95 5.11
C LEU A 11 -0.71 -17.62 4.11
N PHE A 12 0.27 -18.34 4.64
CA PHE A 12 1.29 -19.04 3.87
C PHE A 12 1.11 -20.55 4.01
N PHE A 13 1.55 -21.29 3.02
CA PHE A 13 1.56 -22.75 3.07
C PHE A 13 2.76 -23.33 2.32
N LEU A 14 3.14 -24.52 2.73
CA LEU A 14 4.11 -25.41 2.08
C LEU A 14 3.51 -26.81 2.05
N LYS A 15 3.53 -27.46 0.89
CA LYS A 15 3.22 -28.88 0.75
C LYS A 15 4.50 -29.65 0.43
N GLU A 16 4.86 -30.59 1.25
CA GLU A 16 5.97 -31.53 1.05
C GLU A 16 5.47 -32.96 1.22
N SER A 17 5.62 -33.79 0.16
CA SER A 17 5.13 -35.15 0.16
C SER A 17 3.65 -35.22 0.58
N ASN A 18 3.33 -35.90 1.68
CA ASN A 18 1.98 -36.00 2.24
C ASN A 18 1.68 -35.03 3.36
N GLU A 19 2.60 -34.09 3.66
CA GLU A 19 2.46 -33.15 4.75
C GLU A 19 2.10 -31.75 4.23
N LEU A 20 1.27 -31.04 4.97
CA LEU A 20 0.87 -29.67 4.73
C LEU A 20 1.21 -28.81 5.94
N TYR A 21 2.07 -27.84 5.74
CA TYR A 21 2.42 -26.84 6.72
C TYR A 21 1.78 -25.51 6.33
N PHE A 22 1.16 -24.82 7.27
CA PHE A 22 0.58 -23.51 7.02
C PHE A 22 0.60 -22.61 8.24
N GLY A 23 0.52 -21.30 8.02
CA GLY A 23 0.51 -20.32 9.10
C GLY A 23 0.44 -18.89 8.59
N SER A 24 0.14 -17.98 9.48
CA SER A 24 0.08 -16.54 9.17
C SER A 24 1.46 -15.93 8.90
N GLU A 25 2.52 -16.57 9.34
CA GLU A 25 3.90 -16.11 9.16
C GLU A 25 4.80 -17.27 8.74
N ILE A 26 5.76 -17.01 7.85
CA ILE A 26 6.69 -18.05 7.35
C ILE A 26 7.53 -18.63 8.47
N LYS A 27 7.86 -17.85 9.50
CA LYS A 27 8.59 -18.35 10.67
C LYS A 27 7.88 -19.47 11.42
N PHE A 28 6.52 -19.52 11.39
CA PHE A 28 5.77 -20.63 11.98
C PHE A 28 5.99 -21.91 11.18
N ILE A 29 5.93 -21.82 9.84
CA ILE A 29 6.22 -22.96 8.97
C ILE A 29 7.65 -23.46 9.21
N ARG A 30 8.62 -22.54 9.34
CA ARG A 30 10.02 -22.86 9.64
C ARG A 30 10.17 -23.60 10.96
N CYS A 31 9.47 -23.16 12.01
CA CYS A 31 9.52 -23.81 13.31
C CYS A 31 8.92 -25.24 13.27
N LEU A 32 7.85 -25.44 12.49
CA LEU A 32 7.22 -26.75 12.34
C LEU A 32 8.07 -27.74 11.54
N LEU A 33 8.81 -27.24 10.55
CA LEU A 33 9.68 -28.05 9.69
C LEU A 33 10.97 -28.51 10.37
N ASP A 34 11.40 -27.80 11.40
CA ASP A 34 12.70 -27.97 12.08
C ASP A 34 13.89 -28.02 11.10
N LYS A 35 13.79 -27.30 10.01
CA LYS A 35 14.85 -27.21 9.00
C LYS A 35 15.05 -25.80 8.48
N LYS A 36 16.24 -25.53 7.94
CA LYS A 36 16.57 -24.27 7.29
C LYS A 36 15.82 -24.14 5.98
N LEU A 37 15.09 -23.03 5.80
CA LEU A 37 14.44 -22.69 4.54
C LEU A 37 15.44 -22.13 3.54
N ASN A 38 15.33 -22.55 2.28
CA ASN A 38 16.14 -22.04 1.18
C ASN A 38 15.50 -20.80 0.56
N ILE A 39 16.31 -19.78 0.31
CA ILE A 39 15.86 -18.53 -0.34
C ILE A 39 15.59 -18.78 -1.84
N ASP A 40 14.51 -18.23 -2.37
CA ASP A 40 14.24 -18.15 -3.81
C ASP A 40 15.05 -16.96 -4.38
N LEU A 41 16.25 -17.26 -4.84
CA LEU A 41 17.17 -16.27 -5.39
C LEU A 41 16.57 -15.56 -6.62
N LYS A 42 15.79 -16.25 -7.44
CA LYS A 42 15.15 -15.64 -8.62
C LYS A 42 14.08 -14.62 -8.23
N LYS A 43 13.29 -14.90 -7.21
CA LYS A 43 12.32 -13.93 -6.69
C LYS A 43 13.04 -12.73 -6.04
N LEU A 44 14.11 -12.97 -5.32
CA LEU A 44 14.91 -11.90 -4.71
C LEU A 44 15.57 -11.02 -5.77
N GLU A 45 16.15 -11.61 -6.81
CA GLU A 45 16.71 -10.89 -7.96
C GLU A 45 15.68 -9.98 -8.63
N ASN A 46 14.48 -10.51 -8.90
CA ASN A 46 13.40 -9.73 -9.49
C ASN A 46 12.95 -8.59 -8.57
N PHE A 47 12.90 -8.80 -7.26
CA PHE A 47 12.62 -7.72 -6.31
C PHE A 47 13.71 -6.63 -6.37
N LEU A 48 14.97 -7.00 -6.45
CA LEU A 48 16.08 -6.03 -6.56
C LEU A 48 16.02 -5.23 -7.88
N LYS A 49 15.55 -5.86 -8.97
CA LYS A 49 15.38 -5.19 -10.28
C LYS A 49 14.16 -4.27 -10.31
N PHE A 50 13.03 -4.69 -9.75
CA PHE A 50 11.72 -4.04 -9.95
C PHE A 50 11.14 -3.40 -8.68
N GLY A 51 11.78 -3.59 -7.53
CA GLY A 51 11.34 -3.06 -6.26
C GLY A 51 9.97 -3.58 -5.83
N TYR A 52 9.19 -2.72 -5.20
CA TYR A 52 7.86 -3.06 -4.69
C TYR A 52 6.88 -3.56 -5.74
N LYS A 53 7.05 -3.20 -7.01
CA LYS A 53 6.18 -3.60 -8.13
C LYS A 53 6.19 -5.10 -8.40
N TYR A 54 7.25 -5.80 -7.97
CA TYR A 54 7.37 -7.24 -8.18
C TYR A 54 6.78 -8.08 -7.03
N ILE A 55 6.50 -7.50 -5.88
CA ILE A 55 6.14 -8.26 -4.66
C ILE A 55 4.90 -9.13 -4.88
N HIS A 56 3.89 -8.58 -5.51
CA HIS A 56 2.59 -9.22 -5.72
C HIS A 56 2.38 -9.81 -7.11
N LYS A 57 3.45 -9.91 -7.93
CA LYS A 57 3.33 -10.47 -9.29
C LYS A 57 2.88 -11.95 -9.29
N ASN A 58 3.20 -12.69 -8.22
CA ASN A 58 2.73 -14.07 -8.01
C ASN A 58 2.65 -14.39 -6.51
N ASN A 59 2.07 -15.55 -6.20
CA ASN A 59 1.86 -16.01 -4.83
C ASN A 59 3.10 -16.66 -4.17
N LYS A 60 4.27 -16.68 -4.82
CA LYS A 60 5.50 -17.23 -4.24
C LYS A 60 6.00 -16.34 -3.12
N SER A 61 6.47 -16.91 -2.03
CA SER A 61 7.25 -16.22 -1.02
C SER A 61 8.71 -16.03 -1.46
N TYR A 62 9.54 -15.41 -0.62
CA TYR A 62 11.01 -15.33 -0.82
C TYR A 62 11.74 -16.60 -0.41
N TYR A 63 11.02 -17.65 -0.01
CA TYR A 63 11.54 -18.97 0.30
C TYR A 63 11.00 -19.98 -0.70
N LYS A 64 11.85 -20.92 -1.15
CA LYS A 64 11.48 -21.97 -2.10
C LYS A 64 10.32 -22.79 -1.55
N ASN A 65 9.38 -23.13 -2.41
CA ASN A 65 8.20 -23.99 -2.14
C ASN A 65 7.21 -23.44 -1.09
N ILE A 66 7.40 -22.22 -0.61
CA ILE A 66 6.42 -21.55 0.27
C ILE A 66 5.62 -20.54 -0.56
N TYR A 67 4.30 -20.67 -0.48
CA TYR A 67 3.35 -19.86 -1.22
C TYR A 67 2.41 -19.13 -0.27
N SER A 68 1.93 -17.95 -0.67
CA SER A 68 0.80 -17.32 -0.01
C SER A 68 -0.50 -17.80 -0.63
N VAL A 69 -1.52 -18.01 0.19
CA VAL A 69 -2.88 -18.22 -0.32
C VAL A 69 -3.33 -16.92 -1.00
N PRO A 70 -3.86 -16.97 -2.25
CA PRO A 70 -4.32 -15.77 -2.93
C PRO A 70 -5.46 -15.08 -2.18
N SER A 71 -5.53 -13.75 -2.27
CA SER A 71 -6.64 -12.98 -1.70
C SER A 71 -7.97 -13.32 -2.38
N GLY A 72 -9.07 -13.32 -1.63
CA GLY A 72 -10.40 -13.66 -2.13
C GLY A 72 -10.53 -15.09 -2.64
N SER A 73 -9.66 -15.98 -2.19
CA SER A 73 -9.60 -17.39 -2.65
C SER A 73 -9.56 -18.36 -1.49
N PHE A 74 -9.97 -19.59 -1.77
CA PHE A 74 -9.67 -20.73 -0.90
C PHE A 74 -8.98 -21.83 -1.67
N LEU A 75 -8.15 -22.59 -0.97
CA LEU A 75 -7.49 -23.79 -1.49
C LEU A 75 -8.15 -25.02 -0.89
N LYS A 76 -8.59 -25.94 -1.76
CA LYS A 76 -8.95 -27.30 -1.39
C LYS A 76 -7.72 -28.17 -1.60
N ILE A 77 -7.24 -28.77 -0.54
CA ILE A 77 -6.00 -29.53 -0.56
C ILE A 77 -6.32 -30.98 -0.21
N THR A 78 -5.94 -31.87 -1.10
CA THR A 78 -6.00 -33.33 -0.92
C THR A 78 -4.60 -33.91 -0.99
N ASN A 79 -4.43 -35.19 -0.72
CA ASN A 79 -3.11 -35.83 -0.78
C ASN A 79 -2.41 -35.61 -2.13
N ASN A 80 -3.18 -35.62 -3.22
CA ASN A 80 -2.64 -35.61 -4.58
C ASN A 80 -2.78 -34.26 -5.30
N ASN A 81 -3.60 -33.35 -4.81
CA ASN A 81 -3.93 -32.14 -5.55
C ASN A 81 -4.13 -30.89 -4.67
N ILE A 82 -3.87 -29.71 -5.26
CA ILE A 82 -4.22 -28.42 -4.70
C ILE A 82 -5.07 -27.70 -5.76
N GLU A 83 -6.31 -27.45 -5.42
CA GLU A 83 -7.26 -26.71 -6.26
C GLU A 83 -7.52 -25.34 -5.67
N GLU A 84 -7.36 -24.28 -6.49
CA GLU A 84 -7.64 -22.91 -6.12
C GLU A 84 -9.04 -22.52 -6.60
N PHE A 85 -9.84 -21.98 -5.69
CA PHE A 85 -11.17 -21.44 -5.98
C PHE A 85 -11.23 -19.98 -5.57
N LYS A 86 -11.45 -19.10 -6.54
CA LYS A 86 -11.62 -17.68 -6.31
C LYS A 86 -13.07 -17.37 -5.99
N TYR A 87 -13.38 -17.08 -4.72
CA TYR A 87 -14.75 -16.79 -4.28
C TYR A 87 -15.12 -15.31 -4.38
N TRP A 88 -14.11 -14.44 -4.53
CA TRP A 88 -14.34 -13.01 -4.65
C TRP A 88 -13.28 -12.35 -5.55
N LYS A 89 -13.73 -11.40 -6.37
CA LYS A 89 -12.88 -10.49 -7.17
C LYS A 89 -13.49 -9.11 -7.18
N ILE A 90 -12.65 -8.09 -7.31
CA ILE A 90 -13.12 -6.73 -7.56
C ILE A 90 -13.83 -6.73 -8.90
N LYS A 91 -15.06 -6.21 -8.92
CA LYS A 91 -15.79 -5.89 -10.15
C LYS A 91 -15.67 -4.40 -10.39
N SER A 92 -15.32 -4.03 -11.61
CA SER A 92 -15.35 -2.65 -12.10
C SER A 92 -16.50 -2.56 -13.09
N GLU A 93 -17.54 -1.86 -12.71
CA GLU A 93 -18.73 -1.65 -13.53
C GLU A 93 -18.94 -0.13 -13.67
N ILE A 94 -19.19 0.33 -14.89
CA ILE A 94 -19.63 1.71 -15.11
C ILE A 94 -21.10 1.73 -14.72
N ILE A 95 -21.44 2.58 -13.77
CA ILE A 95 -22.80 2.74 -13.28
C ILE A 95 -23.32 4.05 -13.88
N ASP A 96 -24.47 3.98 -14.56
CA ASP A 96 -25.21 5.17 -14.99
C ASP A 96 -26.06 5.66 -13.82
N ILE A 97 -25.55 6.65 -13.11
CA ILE A 97 -26.16 7.22 -11.90
C ILE A 97 -25.87 8.72 -11.86
N ASP A 98 -26.82 9.52 -11.43
CA ASP A 98 -26.62 10.95 -11.27
C ASP A 98 -25.59 11.25 -10.16
N GLU A 99 -24.90 12.37 -10.31
CA GLU A 99 -23.79 12.75 -9.44
C GLU A 99 -24.22 12.88 -7.96
N LYS A 100 -25.41 13.39 -7.69
CA LYS A 100 -25.92 13.58 -6.32
C LYS A 100 -26.13 12.24 -5.62
N THR A 101 -26.79 11.32 -6.29
CA THR A 101 -27.01 9.96 -5.79
C THR A 101 -25.69 9.22 -5.61
N TYR A 102 -24.75 9.37 -6.57
CA TYR A 102 -23.41 8.79 -6.47
C TYR A 102 -22.69 9.24 -5.20
N PHE A 103 -22.63 10.54 -4.92
CA PHE A 103 -21.94 11.05 -3.72
C PHE A 103 -22.66 10.66 -2.42
N GLN A 104 -23.99 10.55 -2.45
CA GLN A 104 -24.72 10.06 -1.27
C GLN A 104 -24.36 8.60 -0.98
N ASP A 105 -24.43 7.73 -1.97
CA ASP A 105 -24.06 6.31 -1.85
C ASP A 105 -22.62 6.12 -1.39
N LEU A 106 -21.72 6.89 -1.99
CA LEU A 106 -20.30 6.85 -1.62
C LEU A 106 -20.09 7.22 -0.15
N ARG A 107 -20.76 8.29 0.30
CA ARG A 107 -20.74 8.74 1.69
C ARG A 107 -21.25 7.65 2.63
N GLU A 108 -22.39 7.06 2.32
CA GLU A 108 -22.99 6.01 3.14
C GLU A 108 -22.08 4.78 3.26
N LYS A 109 -21.49 4.33 2.14
CA LYS A 109 -20.53 3.22 2.12
C LYS A 109 -19.26 3.53 2.91
N LEU A 110 -18.72 4.74 2.79
CA LEU A 110 -17.54 5.18 3.53
C LEU A 110 -17.84 5.19 5.04
N PHE A 111 -18.96 5.75 5.46
CA PHE A 111 -19.35 5.81 6.86
C PHE A 111 -19.61 4.41 7.43
N ALA A 112 -20.31 3.54 6.70
CA ALA A 112 -20.51 2.15 7.09
C ALA A 112 -19.19 1.39 7.25
N SER A 113 -18.26 1.60 6.33
CA SER A 113 -16.92 1.02 6.38
C SER A 113 -16.14 1.47 7.62
N ILE A 114 -16.15 2.76 7.93
CA ILE A 114 -15.47 3.29 9.12
C ILE A 114 -16.13 2.75 10.38
N LYS A 115 -17.47 2.80 10.48
CA LYS A 115 -18.22 2.25 11.62
C LYS A 115 -17.86 0.79 11.90
N LEU A 116 -17.72 -0.02 10.84
CA LEU A 116 -17.33 -1.42 10.98
C LEU A 116 -15.91 -1.56 11.53
N ARG A 117 -14.97 -0.73 11.09
CA ARG A 117 -13.57 -0.76 11.51
C ARG A 117 -13.30 -0.19 12.90
N LEU A 118 -14.26 0.59 13.42
CA LEU A 118 -14.19 1.05 14.81
C LEU A 118 -14.57 -0.05 15.83
N ARG A 119 -15.04 -1.21 15.36
CA ARG A 119 -15.25 -2.38 16.22
C ARG A 119 -13.93 -3.05 16.53
N SER A 120 -13.48 -2.95 17.75
CA SER A 120 -12.23 -3.54 18.22
C SER A 120 -12.28 -3.79 19.71
N ASP A 121 -11.72 -4.91 20.14
CA ASP A 121 -11.52 -5.23 21.56
C ASP A 121 -10.39 -4.38 22.19
N PHE A 122 -9.62 -3.69 21.37
CA PHE A 122 -8.52 -2.83 21.78
C PHE A 122 -8.78 -1.38 21.34
N PRO A 123 -8.26 -0.40 22.10
CA PRO A 123 -8.31 1.00 21.65
C PRO A 123 -7.57 1.16 20.31
N ILE A 124 -8.14 2.00 19.45
CA ILE A 124 -7.63 2.24 18.09
C ILE A 124 -6.87 3.57 18.07
N ALA A 125 -5.64 3.53 17.58
CA ALA A 125 -4.86 4.71 17.23
C ALA A 125 -5.16 5.15 15.80
N PHE A 126 -5.10 6.44 15.53
CA PHE A 126 -5.23 6.98 14.17
C PHE A 126 -3.90 7.60 13.74
N HIS A 127 -3.49 7.30 12.50
CA HIS A 127 -2.41 8.07 11.89
C HIS A 127 -2.99 9.36 11.34
N LEU A 128 -2.37 10.48 11.68
CA LEU A 128 -2.76 11.79 11.18
C LEU A 128 -1.61 12.37 10.35
N SER A 129 -1.92 12.84 9.16
CA SER A 129 -0.99 13.56 8.27
C SER A 129 -1.58 14.91 7.88
N GLY A 130 -0.88 15.70 7.10
CA GLY A 130 -1.43 16.90 6.47
C GLY A 130 -2.43 16.61 5.34
N GLY A 131 -2.57 15.35 4.92
CA GLY A 131 -3.41 14.93 3.79
C GLY A 131 -4.89 14.74 4.15
N ILE A 132 -5.75 14.86 3.15
CA ILE A 132 -7.21 14.77 3.28
C ILE A 132 -7.67 13.39 3.78
N ASP A 133 -7.03 12.32 3.35
CA ASP A 133 -7.45 10.94 3.62
C ASP A 133 -7.45 10.61 5.10
N SER A 134 -6.31 10.80 5.77
CA SER A 134 -6.19 10.54 7.21
C SER A 134 -7.11 11.44 8.03
N ASN A 135 -7.24 12.71 7.62
CA ASN A 135 -8.11 13.67 8.29
C ASN A 135 -9.59 13.32 8.13
N SER A 136 -10.02 12.87 6.95
CA SER A 136 -11.40 12.44 6.70
C SER A 136 -11.78 11.26 7.58
N LEU A 137 -10.92 10.25 7.69
CA LEU A 137 -11.17 9.07 8.54
C LEU A 137 -11.29 9.48 10.02
N ALA A 138 -10.37 10.31 10.53
CA ALA A 138 -10.39 10.81 11.90
C ALA A 138 -11.60 11.69 12.16
N PHE A 139 -11.95 12.59 11.22
CA PHE A 139 -13.11 13.45 11.32
C PHE A 139 -14.42 12.66 11.41
N ILE A 140 -14.60 11.68 10.52
CA ILE A 140 -15.81 10.85 10.53
C ILE A 140 -15.90 10.05 11.82
N ALA A 141 -14.80 9.45 12.27
CA ALA A 141 -14.78 8.72 13.55
C ALA A 141 -15.16 9.62 14.73
N LYS A 142 -14.64 10.84 14.79
CA LYS A 142 -14.93 11.79 15.86
C LYS A 142 -16.33 12.34 15.80
N LYS A 143 -16.71 12.93 14.64
CA LYS A 143 -17.93 13.73 14.51
C LYS A 143 -19.20 12.90 14.38
N TYR A 144 -19.12 11.76 13.72
CA TYR A 144 -20.30 10.94 13.44
C TYR A 144 -20.43 9.72 14.34
N PHE A 145 -19.31 9.22 14.88
CA PHE A 145 -19.31 8.06 15.78
C PHE A 145 -18.86 8.39 17.20
N ASN A 146 -18.60 9.67 17.49
CA ASN A 146 -18.17 10.15 18.80
C ASN A 146 -16.98 9.36 19.39
N TYR A 147 -16.09 8.89 18.52
CA TYR A 147 -14.94 8.08 18.93
C TYR A 147 -13.92 8.95 19.68
N ASN A 148 -13.37 8.44 20.77
CA ASN A 148 -12.30 9.13 21.50
C ASN A 148 -10.98 8.94 20.76
N LEU A 149 -10.55 9.99 20.04
CA LEU A 149 -9.41 9.93 19.14
C LEU A 149 -8.09 10.04 19.88
N LYS A 150 -7.25 9.00 19.75
CA LYS A 150 -5.81 9.09 19.96
C LYS A 150 -5.12 9.06 18.61
N THR A 151 -4.37 10.13 18.30
CA THR A 151 -3.75 10.31 16.98
C THR A 151 -2.23 10.40 17.09
N PHE A 152 -1.54 9.92 16.06
CA PHE A 152 -0.08 9.89 15.97
C PHE A 152 0.37 10.39 14.61
N SER A 153 1.46 11.17 14.60
CA SER A 153 2.08 11.66 13.38
C SER A 153 3.60 11.54 13.43
N ILE A 154 4.20 11.39 12.26
CA ILE A 154 5.64 11.57 12.08
C ILE A 154 5.86 13.00 11.60
N ILE A 155 6.76 13.71 12.29
CA ILE A 155 7.25 15.02 11.85
C ILE A 155 8.71 14.86 11.44
N GLY A 156 8.99 15.15 10.18
CA GLY A 156 10.35 15.16 9.65
C GLY A 156 11.06 16.47 10.00
N THR A 157 12.38 16.40 10.06
CA THR A 157 13.24 17.60 10.27
C THR A 157 13.53 18.34 8.98
N ASP A 158 13.17 17.80 7.81
CA ASP A 158 13.33 18.48 6.51
C ASP A 158 12.12 19.41 6.25
N PRO A 159 12.32 20.75 6.16
CA PRO A 159 11.24 21.69 5.93
C PRO A 159 10.43 21.45 4.65
N LYS A 160 11.02 20.77 3.64
CA LYS A 160 10.33 20.45 2.39
C LYS A 160 9.22 19.42 2.55
N TYR A 161 9.25 18.65 3.62
CA TYR A 161 8.31 17.57 3.94
C TYR A 161 7.65 17.77 5.30
N ASP A 162 7.79 18.97 5.87
CA ASP A 162 7.19 19.29 7.17
C ASP A 162 5.70 19.62 7.02
N GLU A 163 4.87 18.72 7.48
CA GLU A 163 3.41 18.88 7.54
C GLU A 163 2.91 19.31 8.94
N SER A 164 3.81 19.67 9.85
CA SER A 164 3.49 19.91 11.26
C SER A 164 2.40 20.95 11.48
N LYS A 165 2.39 22.02 10.69
CA LYS A 165 1.36 23.07 10.77
C LYS A 165 -0.04 22.53 10.47
N MET A 166 -0.18 21.74 9.41
CA MET A 166 -1.46 21.15 9.02
C MET A 166 -1.91 20.08 10.02
N ILE A 167 -0.98 19.24 10.47
CA ILE A 167 -1.23 18.22 11.48
C ILE A 167 -1.72 18.84 12.80
N ASN A 168 -1.03 19.86 13.31
CA ASN A 168 -1.40 20.54 14.53
C ASN A 168 -2.75 21.26 14.41
N PHE A 169 -3.02 21.89 13.26
CA PHE A 169 -4.31 22.50 12.98
C PHE A 169 -5.42 21.42 13.01
N ALA A 170 -5.26 20.33 12.28
CA ALA A 170 -6.24 19.26 12.21
C ALA A 170 -6.49 18.58 13.57
N SER A 171 -5.44 18.27 14.31
CA SER A 171 -5.57 17.63 15.64
C SER A 171 -6.32 18.53 16.63
N LYS A 172 -6.07 19.86 16.58
CA LYS A 172 -6.79 20.85 17.39
C LYS A 172 -8.28 20.93 17.01
N GLN A 173 -8.58 20.97 15.70
CA GLN A 173 -9.98 21.02 15.22
C GLN A 173 -10.77 19.74 15.58
N LEU A 174 -10.08 18.61 15.62
CA LEU A 174 -10.67 17.33 16.01
C LEU A 174 -10.81 17.18 17.53
N GLY A 175 -10.18 18.04 18.34
CA GLY A 175 -10.07 17.83 19.78
C GLY A 175 -9.44 16.47 20.11
N ALA A 176 -8.45 16.05 19.31
CA ALA A 176 -7.81 14.76 19.45
C ALA A 176 -6.66 14.81 20.47
N ASP A 177 -6.51 13.77 21.26
CA ASP A 177 -5.26 13.52 21.99
C ASP A 177 -4.18 13.13 20.97
N HIS A 178 -3.26 14.05 20.71
CA HIS A 178 -2.30 13.94 19.61
C HIS A 178 -0.86 13.79 20.10
N THR A 179 -0.12 12.88 19.46
CA THR A 179 1.31 12.65 19.71
C THR A 179 2.10 12.86 18.42
N ASN A 180 2.97 13.87 18.42
CA ASN A 180 3.97 14.07 17.37
C ASN A 180 5.22 13.25 17.68
N LEU A 181 5.67 12.47 16.71
CA LEU A 181 6.95 11.78 16.74
C LEU A 181 7.93 12.50 15.80
N SER A 182 8.81 13.30 16.39
CA SER A 182 9.89 13.93 15.62
C SER A 182 10.97 12.88 15.30
N ILE A 183 11.29 12.76 14.01
CA ILE A 183 12.29 11.82 13.52
C ILE A 183 13.41 12.59 12.84
N ASP A 184 14.59 12.58 13.46
CA ASP A 184 15.82 13.04 12.82
C ASP A 184 16.41 11.91 11.98
N VAL A 185 16.22 11.97 10.67
CA VAL A 185 16.66 10.93 9.72
C VAL A 185 18.17 10.69 9.80
N LYS A 186 18.96 11.73 10.17
CA LYS A 186 20.42 11.63 10.28
C LYS A 186 20.87 10.79 11.47
N LYS A 187 20.04 10.67 12.50
CA LYS A 187 20.31 9.90 13.72
C LYS A 187 19.79 8.47 13.68
N ILE A 188 19.05 8.11 12.62
CA ILE A 188 18.48 6.77 12.51
C ILE A 188 19.52 5.78 11.98
N ASN A 189 19.70 4.68 12.71
CA ASN A 189 20.43 3.52 12.19
C ASN A 189 19.50 2.70 11.27
N PHE A 190 19.34 3.15 10.02
CA PHE A 190 18.50 2.50 9.01
C PHE A 190 18.87 1.04 8.79
N LEU A 191 20.16 0.70 8.78
CA LEU A 191 20.58 -0.68 8.55
C LEU A 191 20.09 -1.62 9.65
N ASN A 192 20.13 -1.18 10.89
CA ASN A 192 19.62 -1.97 12.02
C ASN A 192 18.10 -2.15 11.94
N ILE A 193 17.35 -1.08 11.58
CA ILE A 193 15.89 -1.17 11.40
C ILE A 193 15.57 -2.09 10.23
N LEU A 194 16.29 -1.96 9.11
CA LEU A 194 16.12 -2.81 7.92
C LEU A 194 16.31 -4.29 8.26
N LYS A 195 17.40 -4.64 8.96
CA LYS A 195 17.65 -6.02 9.40
C LYS A 195 16.53 -6.55 10.30
N LYS A 196 16.03 -5.72 11.23
CA LYS A 196 14.92 -6.11 12.12
C LYS A 196 13.63 -6.34 11.34
N GLN A 197 13.31 -5.49 10.38
CA GLN A 197 12.10 -5.63 9.57
C GLN A 197 12.17 -6.85 8.66
N ILE A 198 13.30 -7.08 7.97
CA ILE A 198 13.50 -8.27 7.15
C ILE A 198 13.31 -9.54 8.00
N LYS A 199 13.91 -9.59 9.19
CA LYS A 199 13.75 -10.72 10.11
C LYS A 199 12.31 -10.86 10.61
N TYR A 200 11.58 -9.77 10.78
CA TYR A 200 10.21 -9.78 11.27
C TYR A 200 9.22 -10.24 10.20
N HIS A 201 9.38 -9.73 8.98
CA HIS A 201 8.45 -9.99 7.88
C HIS A 201 8.82 -11.21 7.02
N ASP A 202 10.00 -11.80 7.23
CA ASP A 202 10.57 -12.86 6.37
C ASP A 202 10.58 -12.46 4.87
N SER A 203 10.76 -11.18 4.59
CA SER A 203 10.70 -10.59 3.25
C SER A 203 11.52 -9.30 3.17
N PRO A 204 11.96 -8.88 1.97
CA PRO A 204 12.55 -7.57 1.77
C PRO A 204 11.61 -6.42 2.16
N VAL A 205 12.18 -5.31 2.58
CA VAL A 205 11.45 -4.07 2.87
C VAL A 205 11.19 -3.32 1.58
N THR A 206 9.96 -2.88 1.37
CA THR A 206 9.47 -2.35 0.09
C THR A 206 9.92 -0.92 -0.19
N THR A 207 9.87 -0.06 0.83
CA THR A 207 10.16 1.37 0.70
C THR A 207 10.83 1.91 1.96
N ILE A 208 11.51 3.05 1.82
CA ILE A 208 12.11 3.74 2.97
C ILE A 208 11.04 4.22 3.98
N ASN A 209 9.84 4.53 3.51
CA ASN A 209 8.73 4.91 4.40
C ASN A 209 8.36 3.79 5.38
N SER A 210 8.53 2.53 4.99
CA SER A 210 8.33 1.39 5.90
C SER A 210 9.27 1.45 7.10
N LEU A 211 10.50 1.95 6.92
CA LEU A 211 11.48 2.09 7.99
C LEU A 211 11.08 3.22 8.97
N LEU A 212 10.53 4.32 8.45
CA LEU A 212 10.02 5.42 9.27
C LEU A 212 8.77 5.00 10.03
N ASN A 213 7.83 4.35 9.35
CA ASN A 213 6.60 3.83 9.94
C ASN A 213 6.88 2.81 11.05
N TYR A 214 7.94 2.01 10.95
CA TYR A 214 8.36 1.11 12.03
C TYR A 214 8.59 1.86 13.34
N THR A 215 9.18 3.04 13.29
CA THR A 215 9.42 3.87 14.48
C THR A 215 8.10 4.38 15.06
N LEU A 216 7.16 4.78 14.21
CA LEU A 216 5.81 5.18 14.62
C LEU A 216 5.04 4.01 15.25
N TYR A 217 5.04 2.85 14.63
CA TYR A 217 4.37 1.66 15.19
C TYR A 217 4.95 1.23 16.54
N LYS A 218 6.26 1.38 16.73
CA LYS A 218 6.87 1.15 18.04
C LYS A 218 6.34 2.12 19.11
N LYS A 219 6.17 3.40 18.76
CA LYS A 219 5.60 4.40 19.67
C LYS A 219 4.14 4.07 19.98
N ILE A 220 3.33 3.79 18.98
CA ILE A 220 1.91 3.40 19.10
C ILE A 220 1.79 2.17 20.04
N LYS A 221 2.61 1.14 19.81
CA LYS A 221 2.64 -0.05 20.67
C LYS A 221 3.06 0.27 22.11
N LYS A 222 4.08 1.14 22.30
CA LYS A 222 4.54 1.57 23.63
C LYS A 222 3.44 2.29 24.41
N ASP A 223 2.58 3.05 23.69
CA ASP A 223 1.45 3.77 24.28
C ASP A 223 0.21 2.86 24.49
N GLY A 224 0.34 1.54 24.32
CA GLY A 224 -0.68 0.56 24.64
C GLY A 224 -1.64 0.19 23.51
N PHE A 225 -1.47 0.75 22.32
CA PHE A 225 -2.34 0.47 21.15
C PHE A 225 -1.85 -0.75 20.36
N LYS A 226 -2.79 -1.61 19.98
CA LYS A 226 -2.55 -2.80 19.15
C LYS A 226 -3.16 -2.67 17.75
N VAL A 227 -4.05 -1.74 17.57
CA VAL A 227 -4.76 -1.48 16.30
C VAL A 227 -4.56 -0.02 15.92
N SER A 228 -4.32 0.23 14.63
CA SER A 228 -4.28 1.59 14.11
C SER A 228 -5.00 1.69 12.76
N ILE A 229 -5.62 2.85 12.50
CA ILE A 229 -6.26 3.20 11.25
C ILE A 229 -5.39 4.23 10.54
N THR A 230 -5.17 4.02 9.23
CA THR A 230 -4.36 4.90 8.37
C THR A 230 -5.15 5.28 7.13
N GLY A 231 -4.76 6.38 6.46
CA GLY A 231 -5.31 6.79 5.16
C GLY A 231 -4.75 6.02 3.96
N ILE A 232 -3.85 5.03 4.19
CA ILE A 232 -3.26 4.25 3.09
C ILE A 232 -4.35 3.48 2.35
N GLY A 233 -4.31 3.51 1.01
CA GLY A 233 -5.30 2.88 0.14
C GLY A 233 -6.37 3.84 -0.40
N SER A 234 -6.45 5.05 0.12
CA SER A 234 -7.41 6.06 -0.36
C SER A 234 -7.07 6.54 -1.76
N ASP A 235 -5.81 6.81 -2.04
CA ASP A 235 -5.35 7.23 -3.37
C ASP A 235 -5.66 6.20 -4.46
N GLU A 236 -5.62 4.92 -4.11
CA GLU A 236 -5.92 3.82 -5.03
C GLU A 236 -7.42 3.71 -5.34
N ILE A 237 -8.28 4.19 -4.43
CA ILE A 237 -9.74 4.17 -4.60
C ILE A 237 -10.25 5.49 -5.19
N PHE A 238 -9.72 6.63 -4.72
CA PHE A 238 -10.27 7.96 -5.01
C PHE A 238 -9.38 8.80 -5.95
N SER A 239 -8.33 8.21 -6.51
CA SER A 239 -7.43 8.88 -7.46
C SER A 239 -6.66 10.05 -6.85
N GLY A 240 -5.61 9.75 -6.09
CA GLY A 240 -4.76 10.79 -5.45
C GLY A 240 -3.39 11.00 -6.10
N TYR A 241 -2.93 10.08 -6.96
CA TYR A 241 -1.60 10.19 -7.56
C TYR A 241 -1.58 11.09 -8.80
N TYR A 242 -0.46 11.75 -9.05
CA TYR A 242 -0.32 12.66 -10.19
C TYR A 242 -0.49 11.99 -11.56
N ASP A 243 -0.12 10.73 -11.70
CA ASP A 243 -0.32 9.96 -12.91
C ASP A 243 -1.79 9.59 -13.15
N HIS A 244 -2.61 9.48 -12.12
CA HIS A 244 -4.06 9.30 -12.26
C HIS A 244 -4.70 10.45 -13.03
N HIS A 245 -4.26 11.70 -12.81
CA HIS A 245 -4.74 12.85 -13.59
C HIS A 245 -4.41 12.69 -15.08
N LEU A 246 -3.20 12.21 -15.42
CA LEU A 246 -2.81 12.00 -16.81
C LEU A 246 -3.56 10.85 -17.46
N LEU A 247 -3.83 9.78 -16.71
CA LEU A 247 -4.67 8.67 -17.20
C LEU A 247 -6.10 9.14 -17.43
N TYR A 248 -6.67 9.92 -16.52
CA TYR A 248 -7.99 10.53 -16.69
C TYR A 248 -8.06 11.42 -17.94
N LEU A 249 -7.05 12.26 -18.19
CA LEU A 249 -6.99 13.05 -19.40
C LEU A 249 -6.97 12.19 -20.68
N ASN A 250 -6.33 11.02 -20.63
CA ASN A 250 -6.37 10.09 -21.74
C ASN A 250 -7.78 9.50 -21.99
N GLU A 251 -8.49 9.17 -20.90
CA GLU A 251 -9.87 8.63 -21.00
C GLU A 251 -10.87 9.63 -21.60
N ILE A 252 -10.75 10.91 -21.23
CA ILE A 252 -11.70 11.95 -21.69
C ILE A 252 -11.27 12.68 -22.96
N LYS A 253 -10.20 12.25 -23.64
CA LYS A 253 -9.64 12.96 -24.82
C LYS A 253 -10.63 13.23 -25.94
N ASP A 254 -11.63 12.37 -26.10
CA ASP A 254 -12.67 12.49 -27.13
C ASP A 254 -13.83 13.41 -26.69
N MET A 255 -13.87 13.82 -25.41
CA MET A 255 -14.82 14.79 -24.85
C MET A 255 -14.24 16.20 -24.91
N LYS A 256 -14.22 16.82 -26.11
CA LYS A 256 -13.46 18.03 -26.42
C LYS A 256 -13.47 19.11 -25.33
N ASN A 257 -14.65 19.60 -24.94
CA ASN A 257 -14.78 20.69 -23.97
C ASN A 257 -14.23 20.30 -22.58
N LEU A 258 -14.54 19.10 -22.10
CA LEU A 258 -14.07 18.58 -20.81
C LEU A 258 -12.56 18.36 -20.83
N TYR A 259 -12.03 17.84 -21.94
CA TYR A 259 -10.60 17.63 -22.11
C TYR A 259 -9.82 18.94 -22.09
N GLU A 260 -10.25 19.95 -22.85
CA GLU A 260 -9.59 21.26 -22.89
C GLU A 260 -9.58 21.95 -21.51
N GLN A 261 -10.71 21.94 -20.81
CA GLN A 261 -10.82 22.49 -19.47
C GLN A 261 -9.92 21.72 -18.47
N SER A 262 -9.93 20.40 -18.54
CA SER A 262 -9.12 19.55 -17.67
C SER A 262 -7.63 19.70 -17.93
N CYS A 263 -7.20 19.87 -19.18
CA CYS A 263 -5.82 20.18 -19.55
C CYS A 263 -5.39 21.55 -19.01
N ALA A 264 -6.25 22.56 -19.11
CA ALA A 264 -5.98 23.89 -18.57
C ALA A 264 -5.83 23.84 -17.03
N ASN A 265 -6.70 23.12 -16.34
CA ASN A 265 -6.61 22.92 -14.90
C ASN A 265 -5.36 22.13 -14.51
N TRP A 266 -5.00 21.09 -15.23
CA TRP A 266 -3.73 20.39 -15.04
C TRP A 266 -2.55 21.36 -15.14
N GLY A 267 -2.48 22.14 -16.22
CA GLY A 267 -1.38 23.08 -16.43
C GLY A 267 -1.26 24.15 -15.34
N ARG A 268 -2.38 24.66 -14.87
CA ARG A 268 -2.45 25.76 -13.88
C ARG A 268 -2.24 25.29 -12.44
N ILE A 269 -2.85 24.16 -12.07
CA ILE A 269 -2.96 23.75 -10.65
C ILE A 269 -1.99 22.61 -10.31
N VAL A 270 -1.94 21.57 -11.13
CA VAL A 270 -1.24 20.33 -10.79
C VAL A 270 0.20 20.33 -11.28
N ASN A 271 0.42 20.67 -12.55
CA ASN A 271 1.75 20.62 -13.15
C ASN A 271 2.84 21.44 -12.39
N PRO A 272 2.57 22.62 -11.81
CA PRO A 272 3.56 23.36 -11.04
C PRO A 272 4.09 22.63 -9.82
N VAL A 273 3.26 21.82 -9.16
CA VAL A 273 3.62 21.08 -7.94
C VAL A 273 4.17 19.69 -8.21
N VAL A 274 4.03 19.18 -9.44
CA VAL A 274 4.59 17.88 -9.85
C VAL A 274 6.11 17.93 -9.81
N ARG A 275 6.72 17.02 -9.05
CA ARG A 275 8.18 16.91 -8.94
C ARG A 275 8.79 15.96 -9.97
N ASN A 276 8.05 14.94 -10.38
CA ASN A 276 8.53 13.96 -11.36
C ASN A 276 8.57 14.57 -12.79
N PRO A 277 9.75 14.73 -13.41
CA PRO A 277 9.89 15.37 -14.72
C PRO A 277 9.17 14.62 -15.85
N PHE A 278 8.97 13.32 -15.70
CA PHE A 278 8.24 12.51 -16.69
C PHE A 278 6.75 12.86 -16.71
N LEU A 279 6.14 13.13 -15.57
CA LEU A 279 4.73 13.50 -15.47
C LEU A 279 4.47 14.93 -15.98
N LYS A 280 5.47 15.80 -15.97
CA LYS A 280 5.34 17.17 -16.52
C LYS A 280 5.14 17.21 -18.03
N LYS A 281 5.58 16.16 -18.73
CA LYS A 281 5.47 16.05 -20.20
C LYS A 281 4.19 15.31 -20.60
N MET A 282 3.03 15.90 -20.27
CA MET A 282 1.70 15.30 -20.42
C MET A 282 1.48 14.60 -21.77
N LYS A 283 1.71 15.29 -22.89
CA LYS A 283 1.50 14.72 -24.23
C LYS A 283 2.35 13.48 -24.49
N LEU A 284 3.63 13.49 -24.05
CA LEU A 284 4.50 12.32 -24.18
C LEU A 284 4.06 11.20 -23.26
N TYR A 285 3.64 11.52 -22.03
CA TYR A 285 3.17 10.51 -21.07
C TYR A 285 1.92 9.79 -21.59
N ILE A 286 0.96 10.53 -22.18
CA ILE A 286 -0.29 9.97 -22.69
C ILE A 286 -0.03 9.18 -24.00
N ASN A 287 0.68 9.75 -24.96
CA ASN A 287 0.74 9.24 -26.34
C ASN A 287 1.89 8.25 -26.58
N ASN A 288 2.87 8.16 -25.67
CA ASN A 288 4.02 7.29 -25.86
C ASN A 288 4.16 6.27 -24.71
N PRO A 289 3.70 5.02 -24.90
CA PRO A 289 3.88 3.97 -23.89
C PRO A 289 5.35 3.75 -23.48
N MET A 290 6.29 3.91 -24.41
CA MET A 290 7.72 3.77 -24.14
C MET A 290 8.25 4.87 -23.20
N PHE A 291 7.63 6.05 -23.21
CA PHE A 291 7.96 7.13 -22.25
C PHE A 291 7.62 6.76 -20.80
N ARG A 292 6.66 5.85 -20.61
CA ARG A 292 6.26 5.30 -19.30
C ARG A 292 7.09 4.10 -18.86
N LYS A 293 8.03 3.65 -19.69
CA LYS A 293 8.87 2.48 -19.40
C LYS A 293 9.63 2.58 -18.07
N HIS A 294 10.03 3.79 -17.67
CA HIS A 294 10.67 4.07 -16.38
C HIS A 294 9.81 3.66 -15.16
N ILE A 295 8.48 3.57 -15.33
CA ILE A 295 7.58 3.09 -14.27
C ILE A 295 7.78 1.59 -14.03
N TYR A 296 8.22 0.85 -15.07
CA TYR A 296 8.28 -0.60 -15.05
C TYR A 296 9.70 -1.17 -15.00
N GLN A 297 10.70 -0.39 -15.40
CA GLN A 297 12.11 -0.83 -15.48
C GLN A 297 13.05 0.24 -14.95
N PHE A 298 14.03 -0.19 -14.15
CA PHE A 298 15.17 0.64 -13.79
C PHE A 298 16.28 0.36 -14.81
N ASP A 299 16.49 1.26 -15.76
CA ASP A 299 17.48 1.12 -16.84
C ASP A 299 18.95 1.12 -16.33
N ASN A 300 19.19 1.49 -15.07
CA ASN A 300 20.53 1.70 -14.51
C ASN A 300 21.00 0.59 -13.55
N PHE A 301 20.32 -0.56 -13.48
CA PHE A 301 20.87 -1.68 -12.73
C PHE A 301 22.02 -2.32 -13.52
N LYS A 302 23.23 -2.33 -12.92
CA LYS A 302 24.37 -3.03 -13.50
C LYS A 302 24.01 -4.49 -13.70
N LYS A 303 24.09 -4.93 -14.97
CA LYS A 303 23.82 -6.33 -15.37
C LYS A 303 24.66 -7.34 -14.57
N ASP A 304 25.84 -6.92 -14.14
CA ASP A 304 26.84 -7.71 -13.41
C ASP A 304 26.40 -8.19 -12.03
N LEU A 305 25.34 -7.62 -11.47
CA LEU A 305 24.76 -8.05 -10.18
C LEU A 305 23.76 -9.21 -10.31
N PHE A 306 23.41 -9.62 -11.54
CA PHE A 306 22.33 -10.58 -11.78
C PHE A 306 22.77 -11.73 -12.67
N LEU A 307 22.46 -12.94 -12.23
CA LEU A 307 22.90 -14.20 -12.84
C LEU A 307 22.24 -14.56 -14.20
N ASN A 308 21.17 -13.85 -14.63
CA ASN A 308 20.48 -14.11 -15.90
C ASN A 308 19.68 -12.91 -16.41
N ASP A 309 19.81 -12.63 -17.71
CA ASP A 309 19.31 -11.42 -18.39
C ASP A 309 17.86 -11.51 -18.93
N LYS A 310 17.09 -12.53 -18.57
CA LYS A 310 15.69 -12.61 -18.98
C LYS A 310 14.81 -11.83 -18.01
N SER A 311 14.66 -10.53 -18.28
CA SER A 311 13.69 -9.68 -17.59
C SER A 311 12.27 -10.15 -17.91
N PRO A 312 11.38 -10.30 -16.92
CA PRO A 312 9.98 -10.52 -17.22
C PRO A 312 9.41 -9.32 -17.95
N ASN A 313 8.64 -9.56 -19.00
CA ASN A 313 7.93 -8.51 -19.71
C ASN A 313 6.80 -7.99 -18.81
N PHE A 314 6.82 -6.71 -18.45
CA PHE A 314 5.80 -6.06 -17.64
C PHE A 314 4.76 -5.30 -18.48
N ILE A 315 4.85 -5.38 -19.80
CA ILE A 315 4.00 -4.66 -20.76
C ILE A 315 2.86 -5.56 -21.27
N GLU A 316 2.36 -6.45 -20.46
CA GLU A 316 1.11 -7.19 -20.75
C GLU A 316 0.07 -6.90 -19.68
#